data_2696d82f7a137fdf5215fe0d39b2ef2f
#
_entry.id   2696d82f7a137fdf5215fe0d39b2ef2f
#
_cell.length_a   1.000
_cell.length_b   1.000
_cell.length_c   1.000
_cell.angle_alpha   90.00
_cell.angle_beta   90.00
_cell.angle_gamma   90.00
#
_symmetry.space_group_name_H-M   'P 1'
#
loop_
_entity.id
_entity.type
_entity.pdbx_description
1 polymer ?
#
loop_
_entity_poly.entity_id
_entity_poly.type
_entity_poly.pdbx_seq_one_letter_code
_entity_poly.pdbx_strand_id
1 'polypeptide(L)'
;MNQELNVVTAPKTATFQMRINPEVKRRVEAVYASQGLSFTDAVNIFIQQSLNDNGLPFLASPENAEFMRAKAMRRLLDEAQKGWDSTEKEGWLTLDEVSAQLGLENE
;
A
#
# COMPACT_ATOMS: atom_id res chain seq x y z
N MET A 1 -1.84 -17.34 -13.44
CA MET A 1 -1.23 -16.73 -13.23
C MET A 1 -0.59 -15.97 -14.15
N ASN A 2 -0.33 -15.18 -14.24
CA ASN A 2 0.14 -14.50 -15.12
C ASN A 2 1.38 -13.98 -14.92
N GLN A 3 2.18 -14.69 -14.66
CA GLN A 3 3.37 -14.26 -14.43
C GLN A 3 3.97 -13.83 -15.62
N GLU A 4 3.26 -13.63 -16.61
CA GLU A 4 3.87 -13.26 -17.78
C GLU A 4 4.31 -11.85 -17.75
N LEU A 5 3.92 -11.02 -16.83
CA LEU A 5 4.36 -9.65 -16.82
C LEU A 5 5.77 -9.55 -16.30
N ASN A 6 6.69 -9.20 -17.16
CA ASN A 6 8.07 -8.98 -16.78
C ASN A 6 8.32 -7.47 -16.80
N VAL A 7 8.69 -6.92 -15.66
CA VAL A 7 8.82 -5.48 -15.51
C VAL A 7 9.87 -4.91 -16.45
N VAL A 8 10.93 -5.66 -16.71
CA VAL A 8 12.01 -5.17 -17.55
C VAL A 8 11.61 -5.11 -19.01
N THR A 9 10.89 -6.12 -19.50
CA THR A 9 10.59 -6.20 -20.92
C THR A 9 9.22 -5.68 -21.31
N ALA A 10 8.33 -5.48 -20.35
CA ALA A 10 7.00 -4.97 -20.68
C ALA A 10 7.09 -3.52 -21.16
N PRO A 11 6.27 -3.13 -22.11
CA PRO A 11 6.34 -1.75 -22.62
C PRO A 11 6.06 -0.74 -21.51
N LYS A 12 6.89 0.32 -21.46
CA LYS A 12 6.79 1.29 -20.39
C LYS A 12 6.12 2.55 -20.91
N THR A 13 4.81 2.56 -20.92
CA THR A 13 4.06 3.68 -21.48
C THR A 13 3.37 4.53 -20.42
N ALA A 14 3.52 4.21 -19.14
CA ALA A 14 2.97 5.01 -18.07
C ALA A 14 4.09 5.51 -17.19
N THR A 15 3.83 6.56 -16.40
CA THR A 15 4.84 7.05 -15.50
C THR A 15 4.31 7.04 -14.09
N PHE A 16 5.21 6.93 -13.13
CA PHE A 16 4.88 6.99 -11.73
C PHE A 16 5.81 8.02 -11.11
N GLN A 17 5.26 8.97 -10.37
CA GLN A 17 6.07 9.97 -9.74
C GLN A 17 5.78 10.00 -8.27
N MET A 18 6.78 10.26 -7.45
CA MET A 18 6.61 10.26 -6.05
C MET A 18 7.57 11.26 -5.44
N ARG A 19 7.16 11.90 -4.37
CA ARG A 19 8.03 12.83 -3.67
C ARG A 19 8.76 12.08 -2.60
N ILE A 20 10.00 12.44 -2.35
CA ILE A 20 10.79 11.75 -1.36
C ILE A 20 11.73 12.77 -0.75
N ASN A 21 12.04 12.60 0.50
CA ASN A 21 12.97 13.47 1.20
C ASN A 21 14.34 13.35 0.54
N PRO A 22 15.03 14.49 0.28
CA PRO A 22 16.32 14.43 -0.43
C PRO A 22 17.37 13.61 0.29
N GLU A 23 17.42 13.70 1.60
CA GLU A 23 18.43 12.95 2.34
C GLU A 23 18.15 11.45 2.30
N VAL A 24 16.87 11.08 2.38
CA VAL A 24 16.50 9.69 2.28
C VAL A 24 16.85 9.17 0.89
N LYS A 25 16.59 9.97 -0.14
CA LYS A 25 16.89 9.56 -1.49
C LYS A 25 18.39 9.34 -1.66
N ARG A 26 19.19 10.27 -1.14
CA ARG A 26 20.64 10.14 -1.26
C ARG A 26 21.14 8.89 -0.57
N ARG A 27 20.63 8.62 0.61
CA ARG A 27 21.10 7.47 1.38
C ARG A 27 20.69 6.16 0.75
N VAL A 28 19.46 6.07 0.25
CA VAL A 28 19.03 4.82 -0.33
C VAL A 28 19.71 4.58 -1.67
N GLU A 29 19.99 5.65 -2.40
CA GLU A 29 20.74 5.49 -3.65
C GLU A 29 22.13 4.95 -3.38
N ALA A 30 22.76 5.38 -2.28
CA ALA A 30 24.07 4.88 -1.92
C ALA A 30 24.01 3.39 -1.55
N VAL A 31 22.94 3.01 -0.86
CA VAL A 31 22.77 1.61 -0.50
C VAL A 31 22.64 0.75 -1.75
N TYR A 32 21.82 1.18 -2.70
CA TYR A 32 21.64 0.40 -3.92
C TYR A 32 22.92 0.38 -4.75
N ALA A 33 23.63 1.52 -4.79
CA ALA A 33 24.86 1.58 -5.55
C ALA A 33 25.90 0.61 -5.00
N SER A 34 25.89 0.38 -3.70
CA SER A 34 26.82 -0.57 -3.11
C SER A 34 26.54 -2.00 -3.59
N GLN A 35 25.37 -2.24 -4.15
CA GLN A 35 25.03 -3.54 -4.69
C GLN A 35 25.02 -3.50 -6.21
N GLY A 36 25.51 -2.45 -6.80
CA GLY A 36 25.56 -2.36 -8.26
C GLY A 36 24.26 -2.00 -8.91
N LEU A 37 23.34 -1.39 -8.17
CA LEU A 37 22.02 -1.08 -8.70
C LEU A 37 21.76 0.40 -8.66
N SER A 38 21.01 0.90 -9.65
CA SER A 38 20.53 2.26 -9.61
C SER A 38 19.20 2.24 -8.83
N PHE A 39 18.70 3.42 -8.51
CA PHE A 39 17.41 3.53 -7.84
C PHE A 39 16.35 2.88 -8.71
N THR A 40 16.38 3.16 -10.01
CA THR A 40 15.40 2.58 -10.94
C THR A 40 15.49 1.06 -10.96
N ASP A 41 16.72 0.53 -10.95
CA ASP A 41 16.89 -0.92 -10.92
C ASP A 41 16.24 -1.52 -9.69
N ALA A 42 16.46 -0.89 -8.53
CA ALA A 42 15.92 -1.41 -7.29
C ALA A 42 14.40 -1.36 -7.29
N VAL A 43 13.84 -0.28 -7.83
CA VAL A 43 12.39 -0.15 -7.89
C VAL A 43 11.81 -1.21 -8.82
N ASN A 44 12.46 -1.46 -9.96
CA ASN A 44 11.96 -2.47 -10.87
C ASN A 44 12.00 -3.86 -10.23
N ILE A 45 13.05 -4.15 -9.48
CA ILE A 45 13.14 -5.42 -8.77
C ILE A 45 12.02 -5.54 -7.75
N PHE A 46 11.79 -4.47 -7.01
CA PHE A 46 10.75 -4.47 -6.00
C PHE A 46 9.38 -4.71 -6.64
N ILE A 47 9.12 -4.04 -7.75
CA ILE A 47 7.84 -4.19 -8.44
C ILE A 47 7.66 -5.60 -8.95
N GLN A 48 8.72 -6.15 -9.56
CA GLN A 48 8.62 -7.50 -10.09
C GLN A 48 8.36 -8.51 -8.98
N GLN A 49 9.04 -8.33 -7.85
CA GLN A 49 8.86 -9.26 -6.75
C GLN A 49 7.48 -9.12 -6.15
N SER A 50 6.96 -7.90 -6.10
CA SER A 50 5.62 -7.68 -5.59
C SER A 50 4.58 -8.34 -6.47
N LEU A 51 4.78 -8.32 -7.78
CA LEU A 51 3.87 -8.99 -8.69
C LEU A 51 3.94 -10.50 -8.49
N ASN A 52 5.15 -11.03 -8.34
CA ASN A 52 5.31 -12.46 -8.15
C ASN A 52 4.69 -12.92 -6.84
N ASP A 53 4.84 -12.14 -5.78
CA ASP A 53 4.31 -12.51 -4.49
C ASP A 53 2.89 -12.07 -4.27
N ASN A 54 2.37 -11.26 -5.17
CA ASN A 54 1.05 -10.68 -5.06
C ASN A 54 0.93 -9.90 -3.75
N GLY A 55 1.94 -9.17 -3.40
CA GLY A 55 1.97 -8.36 -2.17
C GLY A 55 3.37 -7.88 -1.93
N LEU A 56 3.58 -7.27 -0.78
CA LEU A 56 4.90 -6.79 -0.44
C LEU A 56 5.83 -7.99 -0.22
N PRO A 57 7.04 -7.92 -0.75
CA PRO A 57 7.94 -9.06 -0.74
C PRO A 57 8.74 -9.25 0.55
N PHE A 58 8.36 -8.60 1.63
CA PHE A 58 9.09 -8.74 2.87
C PHE A 58 8.20 -8.38 4.03
N LEU A 59 8.60 -8.76 5.23
CA LEU A 59 7.87 -8.40 6.40
C LEU A 59 8.14 -6.94 6.74
N ALA A 60 7.12 -6.23 7.16
CA ALA A 60 7.30 -4.83 7.47
C ALA A 60 8.04 -4.66 8.78
N SER A 61 8.90 -3.66 8.85
CA SER A 61 9.55 -3.30 10.09
C SER A 61 8.49 -2.70 11.02
N PRO A 62 8.80 -2.52 12.30
CA PRO A 62 7.83 -1.92 13.21
C PRO A 62 7.32 -0.57 12.71
N GLU A 63 8.21 0.27 12.16
CA GLU A 63 7.79 1.56 11.66
C GLU A 63 6.81 1.42 10.51
N ASN A 64 7.12 0.51 9.58
CA ASN A 64 6.24 0.31 8.43
C ASN A 64 4.96 -0.41 8.81
N ALA A 65 5.03 -1.31 9.78
CA ALA A 65 3.83 -1.99 10.24
C ALA A 65 2.85 -1.00 10.85
N GLU A 66 3.37 -0.01 11.56
CA GLU A 66 2.52 0.99 12.14
C GLU A 66 1.89 1.85 11.06
N PHE A 67 2.67 2.21 10.06
CA PHE A 67 2.16 2.99 8.94
C PHE A 67 1.07 2.19 8.21
N MET A 68 1.30 0.91 7.97
CA MET A 68 0.33 0.07 7.29
C MET A 68 -0.95 -0.07 8.11
N ARG A 69 -0.82 -0.18 9.43
CA ARG A 69 -1.99 -0.27 10.30
C ARG A 69 -2.80 1.01 10.25
N ALA A 70 -2.12 2.15 10.25
CA ALA A 70 -2.79 3.43 10.20
C ALA A 70 -3.54 3.58 8.88
N LYS A 71 -2.93 3.16 7.79
CA LYS A 71 -3.59 3.23 6.49
C LYS A 71 -4.81 2.32 6.44
N ALA A 72 -4.69 1.12 6.98
CA ALA A 72 -5.79 0.18 6.99
C ALA A 72 -6.94 0.72 7.84
N MET A 73 -6.61 1.34 8.98
CA MET A 73 -7.63 1.89 9.84
C MET A 73 -8.34 3.05 9.16
N ARG A 74 -7.59 3.92 8.48
CA ARG A 74 -8.20 5.03 7.79
C ARG A 74 -9.14 4.53 6.71
N ARG A 75 -8.77 3.48 6.00
CA ARG A 75 -9.62 2.93 4.97
C ARG A 75 -10.90 2.38 5.57
N LEU A 76 -10.80 1.70 6.71
CA LEU A 76 -11.98 1.18 7.37
C LEU A 76 -12.89 2.31 7.81
N LEU A 77 -12.31 3.38 8.34
CA LEU A 77 -13.12 4.50 8.78
C LEU A 77 -13.80 5.20 7.61
N ASP A 78 -13.11 5.31 6.50
CA ASP A 78 -13.71 5.91 5.31
C ASP A 78 -14.88 5.06 4.83
N GLU A 79 -14.73 3.76 4.84
CA GLU A 79 -15.81 2.88 4.39
C GLU A 79 -16.97 2.92 5.37
N ALA A 80 -16.67 3.04 6.64
CA ALA A 80 -17.72 3.15 7.63
C ALA A 80 -18.49 4.45 7.45
N GLN A 81 -17.78 5.55 7.15
CA GLN A 81 -18.42 6.83 6.94
C GLN A 81 -19.33 6.79 5.72
N LYS A 82 -18.88 6.14 4.66
CA LYS A 82 -19.69 6.02 3.48
C LYS A 82 -20.96 5.21 3.77
N GLY A 83 -20.80 4.13 4.51
CA GLY A 83 -21.95 3.33 4.89
C GLY A 83 -22.91 4.10 5.77
N TRP A 84 -22.35 4.88 6.69
CA TRP A 84 -23.18 5.67 7.60
C TRP A 84 -23.96 6.73 6.82
N ASP A 85 -23.28 7.43 5.91
CA ASP A 85 -23.94 8.45 5.13
C ASP A 85 -25.07 7.85 4.30
N SER A 86 -24.80 6.69 3.73
CA SER A 86 -25.80 6.06 2.90
C SER A 86 -27.01 5.65 3.72
N THR A 87 -26.77 5.06 4.89
CA THR A 87 -27.87 4.63 5.71
C THR A 87 -28.60 5.80 6.35
N GLU A 88 -27.90 6.87 6.57
CA GLU A 88 -28.54 8.01 7.12
C GLU A 88 -29.56 8.51 6.14
N LYS A 89 -29.27 8.44 4.84
CA LYS A 89 -30.19 8.82 3.88
C LYS A 89 -31.32 7.88 3.90
N GLU A 90 -31.12 6.61 4.12
CA GLU A 90 -32.15 5.62 4.14
C GLU A 90 -32.70 5.42 5.53
N GLY A 91 -32.00 5.88 6.53
CA GLY A 91 -32.54 5.91 7.89
C GLY A 91 -32.68 4.57 8.56
N TRP A 92 -31.82 3.62 8.28
CA TRP A 92 -32.05 2.34 8.89
C TRP A 92 -30.85 1.66 9.52
N LEU A 93 -29.68 2.23 9.51
CA LEU A 93 -28.56 1.60 10.17
C LEU A 93 -28.13 2.45 11.32
N THR A 94 -27.81 1.86 12.44
CA THR A 94 -27.31 2.61 13.58
C THR A 94 -25.81 2.52 13.62
N LEU A 95 -25.21 3.32 14.47
CA LEU A 95 -23.77 3.30 14.61
C LEU A 95 -23.33 1.96 15.14
N ASP A 96 -24.10 1.35 16.04
CA ASP A 96 -23.74 0.07 16.58
C ASP A 96 -23.74 -0.98 15.46
N GLU A 97 -24.69 -0.91 14.57
CA GLU A 97 -24.75 -1.86 13.49
C GLU A 97 -23.55 -1.69 12.55
N VAL A 98 -23.15 -0.46 12.34
CA VAL A 98 -22.00 -0.21 11.50
C VAL A 98 -20.74 -0.78 12.17
N SER A 99 -20.61 -0.56 13.47
CA SER A 99 -19.47 -1.09 14.20
C SER A 99 -19.45 -2.60 14.13
N ALA A 100 -20.60 -3.21 14.27
CA ALA A 100 -20.67 -4.67 14.21
C ALA A 100 -20.24 -5.18 12.84
N GLN A 101 -20.68 -4.49 11.79
CA GLN A 101 -20.31 -4.89 10.46
C GLN A 101 -18.82 -4.81 10.24
N LEU A 102 -18.16 -3.89 10.89
CA LEU A 102 -16.74 -3.74 10.74
C LEU A 102 -15.95 -4.56 11.76
N GLY A 103 -16.64 -5.24 12.67
CA GLY A 103 -15.96 -6.04 13.66
C GLY A 103 -15.24 -5.24 14.72
N LEU A 104 -15.65 -4.00 14.89
CA LEU A 104 -14.96 -3.17 15.84
C LEU A 104 -15.46 -3.30 17.25
N GLU A 105 -16.62 -3.88 17.45
CA GLU A 105 -17.13 -3.88 18.76
C GLU A 105 -16.83 -5.07 19.48
N ASN A 106 -16.12 -5.95 19.08
CA ASN A 106 -15.88 -7.03 19.74
C ASN A 106 -14.79 -6.97 20.48
N GLU A 107 -14.46 -6.37 21.14
CA GLU A 107 -13.40 -6.37 21.83
C GLU A 107 -13.49 -6.32 23.00
#